data_092d650eff44610777eb9e2bbe38ecfd
#
_entry.id   092d650eff44610777eb9e2bbe38ecfd
#
_cell.length_a   1.000
_cell.length_b   1.000
_cell.length_c   1.000
_cell.angle_alpha   90.00
_cell.angle_beta   90.00
_cell.angle_gamma   90.00
#
_symmetry.space_group_name_H-M   'P 1'
#
loop_
_entity.id
_entity.type
_entity.pdbx_description
1 polymer ?
#
loop_
_entity_poly.entity_id
_entity_poly.type
_entity_poly.pdbx_seq_one_letter_code
_entity_poly.pdbx_strand_id
1 'polypeptide(L)'
;MNITVQQLDDIRKSGETHTLLDIREAEELAAASISGALHIPMNTIPENLDKLPTDQPIVVMCHVGGRSAQVQMWLHGNGFENAVNLEGGIHAWSLSIDSSVPQY
;
A
#
# COMPACT_ATOMS: atom_id res chain seq x y z
N MET A 1 0.17 -8.82 -9.47
CA MET A 1 1.03 -9.47 -8.46
C MET A 1 0.65 -9.02 -7.07
N ASN A 2 0.48 -9.95 -6.16
CA ASN A 2 0.01 -9.66 -4.80
C ASN A 2 1.00 -10.15 -3.75
N ILE A 3 1.01 -9.47 -2.61
CA ILE A 3 1.62 -10.00 -1.39
C ILE A 3 0.58 -10.00 -0.27
N THR A 4 0.77 -10.86 0.72
CA THR A 4 -0.11 -10.95 1.88
C THR A 4 0.31 -9.96 2.96
N VAL A 5 -0.58 -9.70 3.93
CA VAL A 5 -0.22 -8.87 5.09
C VAL A 5 0.90 -9.51 5.91
N GLN A 6 0.95 -10.84 5.97
CA GLN A 6 2.05 -11.52 6.66
C GLN A 6 3.39 -11.25 5.98
N GLN A 7 3.42 -11.28 4.65
CA GLN A 7 4.64 -10.97 3.89
C GLN A 7 5.07 -9.52 4.11
N LEU A 8 4.12 -8.58 4.15
CA LEU A 8 4.45 -7.19 4.47
C LEU A 8 5.00 -7.06 5.88
N ASP A 9 4.39 -7.75 6.85
CA ASP A 9 4.87 -7.73 8.23
C ASP A 9 6.32 -8.24 8.32
N ASP A 10 6.64 -9.30 7.60
CA ASP A 10 7.99 -9.86 7.53
C ASP A 10 8.99 -8.84 6.95
N ILE A 11 8.60 -8.14 5.88
CA ILE A 11 9.42 -7.10 5.27
C ILE A 11 9.68 -5.98 6.26
N ARG A 12 8.66 -5.52 6.97
CA ARG A 12 8.77 -4.43 7.94
C ARG A 12 9.65 -4.82 9.12
N LYS A 13 9.53 -6.05 9.61
CA LYS A 13 10.33 -6.55 10.75
C LYS A 13 11.79 -6.77 10.37
N SER A 14 12.07 -7.17 9.13
CA SER A 14 13.44 -7.40 8.68
C SER A 14 14.20 -6.11 8.36
N GLY A 15 13.49 -4.98 8.26
CA GLY A 15 14.10 -3.71 7.87
C GLY A 15 14.42 -3.61 6.38
N GLU A 16 13.90 -4.53 5.56
CA GLU A 16 14.10 -4.49 4.11
C GLU A 16 13.54 -3.19 3.53
N THR A 17 14.31 -2.54 2.66
CA THR A 17 13.89 -1.28 2.05
C THR A 17 12.67 -1.49 1.17
N HIS A 18 11.62 -0.71 1.42
CA HIS A 18 10.36 -0.78 0.68
C HIS A 18 9.58 0.52 0.87
N THR A 19 8.57 0.72 0.04
CA THR A 19 7.61 1.82 0.19
C THR A 19 6.22 1.22 0.37
N LEU A 20 5.55 1.58 1.46
CA LEU A 20 4.13 1.26 1.64
C LEU A 20 3.34 2.46 1.12
N LEU A 21 2.63 2.28 0.00
CA LEU A 21 1.89 3.34 -0.66
C LEU A 21 0.41 3.22 -0.32
N ASP A 22 -0.09 4.18 0.45
CA ASP A 22 -1.50 4.26 0.83
C ASP A 22 -2.23 5.19 -0.16
N ILE A 23 -3.15 4.62 -0.92
CA ILE A 23 -3.86 5.34 -1.99
C ILE A 23 -5.28 5.72 -1.61
N ARG A 24 -5.63 5.59 -0.34
CA ARG A 24 -6.98 5.90 0.17
C ARG A 24 -7.19 7.42 0.27
N GLU A 25 -8.44 7.81 0.51
CA GLU A 25 -8.76 9.22 0.74
C GLU A 25 -8.33 9.66 2.15
N ALA A 26 -8.17 10.98 2.32
CA ALA A 26 -7.72 11.55 3.60
C ALA A 26 -8.66 11.19 4.77
N GLU A 27 -9.96 11.13 4.51
CA GLU A 27 -10.95 10.77 5.53
C GLU A 27 -10.73 9.34 6.04
N GLU A 28 -10.29 8.44 5.15
CA GLU A 28 -10.00 7.06 5.52
C GLU A 28 -8.76 6.97 6.41
N LEU A 29 -7.75 7.79 6.15
CA LEU A 29 -6.56 7.83 7.01
C LEU A 29 -6.89 8.32 8.41
N ALA A 30 -7.85 9.23 8.54
CA ALA A 30 -8.31 9.69 9.84
C ALA A 30 -8.99 8.57 10.64
N ALA A 31 -9.64 7.62 9.96
CA ALA A 31 -10.27 6.47 10.59
C ALA A 31 -9.26 5.40 11.01
N ALA A 32 -8.27 5.12 10.16
CA ALA A 32 -7.25 4.10 10.41
C ALA A 32 -6.04 4.35 9.50
N SER A 33 -4.82 4.13 10.00
CA SER A 33 -3.61 4.27 9.19
C SER A 33 -2.50 3.37 9.71
N ILE A 34 -1.49 3.12 8.87
CA ILE A 34 -0.28 2.40 9.24
C ILE A 34 0.87 3.41 9.21
N SER A 35 1.63 3.49 10.31
CA SER A 35 2.72 4.46 10.39
C SER A 35 3.80 4.17 9.34
N GLY A 36 4.40 5.24 8.80
CA GLY A 36 5.45 5.12 7.80
C GLY A 36 4.96 4.99 6.37
N ALA A 37 3.64 4.93 6.14
CA ALA A 37 3.09 4.86 4.79
C ALA A 37 3.22 6.22 4.07
N LEU A 38 3.50 6.16 2.77
CA LEU A 38 3.45 7.31 1.88
C LEU A 38 2.02 7.45 1.39
N HIS A 39 1.38 8.58 1.68
CA HIS A 39 -0.01 8.81 1.27
C HIS A 39 -0.08 9.58 -0.04
N ILE A 40 -0.59 8.95 -1.08
CA ILE A 40 -0.92 9.58 -2.36
C ILE A 40 -2.31 9.09 -2.75
N PRO A 41 -3.36 9.93 -2.64
CA PRO A 41 -4.71 9.53 -3.03
C PRO A 41 -4.74 9.02 -4.48
N MET A 42 -5.55 7.99 -4.73
CA MET A 42 -5.57 7.26 -5.99
C MET A 42 -5.63 8.15 -7.23
N ASN A 43 -6.51 9.17 -7.21
CA ASN A 43 -6.72 10.02 -8.38
C ASN A 43 -5.60 11.05 -8.60
N THR A 44 -4.64 11.17 -7.69
CA THR A 44 -3.50 12.07 -7.81
C THR A 44 -2.19 11.36 -8.13
N ILE A 45 -2.21 10.03 -8.26
CA ILE A 45 -1.00 9.26 -8.53
C ILE A 45 -0.31 9.67 -9.83
N PRO A 46 -1.03 9.91 -10.96
CA PRO A 46 -0.35 10.32 -12.19
C PRO A 46 0.51 11.58 -12.05
N GLU A 47 0.14 12.50 -11.16
CA GLU A 47 0.85 13.74 -10.93
C GLU A 47 2.00 13.61 -9.95
N ASN A 48 2.15 12.44 -9.32
CA ASN A 48 3.09 12.21 -8.23
C ASN A 48 4.04 11.03 -8.49
N LEU A 49 4.21 10.61 -9.73
CA LEU A 49 5.09 9.48 -10.08
C LEU A 49 6.54 9.73 -9.69
N ASP A 50 6.97 10.98 -9.65
CA ASP A 50 8.31 11.38 -9.24
C ASP A 50 8.62 11.06 -7.76
N LYS A 51 7.57 10.82 -6.96
CA LYS A 51 7.71 10.45 -5.54
C LYS A 51 7.89 8.96 -5.33
N LEU A 52 7.74 8.15 -6.38
CA LEU A 52 7.78 6.70 -6.28
C LEU A 52 9.15 6.16 -6.68
N PRO A 53 9.73 5.25 -5.87
CA PRO A 53 11.01 4.65 -6.21
C PRO A 53 10.87 3.62 -7.31
N THR A 54 11.98 3.36 -8.03
CA THR A 54 12.05 2.31 -9.05
C THR A 54 12.95 1.14 -8.63
N ASP A 55 13.66 1.27 -7.51
CA ASP A 55 14.72 0.36 -7.07
C ASP A 55 14.35 -0.43 -5.81
N GLN A 56 13.11 -0.36 -5.38
CA GLN A 56 12.63 -1.09 -4.19
C GLN A 56 11.15 -1.42 -4.36
N PRO A 57 10.62 -2.43 -3.61
CA PRO A 57 9.21 -2.77 -3.70
C PRO A 57 8.31 -1.59 -3.31
N ILE A 58 7.25 -1.38 -4.09
CA ILE A 58 6.14 -0.50 -3.75
C ILE A 58 4.96 -1.39 -3.41
N VAL A 59 4.57 -1.39 -2.14
CA VAL A 59 3.40 -2.15 -1.68
C VAL A 59 2.20 -1.22 -1.70
N VAL A 60 1.28 -1.43 -2.64
CA VAL A 60 0.12 -0.57 -2.83
C VAL A 60 -1.02 -1.06 -1.94
N MET A 61 -1.56 -0.17 -1.12
CA MET A 61 -2.56 -0.50 -0.12
C MET A 61 -3.79 0.38 -0.24
N CYS A 62 -4.97 -0.24 -0.15
CA CYS A 62 -6.24 0.48 0.04
C CYS A 62 -7.02 -0.15 1.19
N HIS A 63 -8.35 -0.02 1.21
CA HIS A 63 -9.16 -0.57 2.30
C HIS A 63 -9.15 -2.10 2.29
N VAL A 64 -9.58 -2.72 1.17
CA VAL A 64 -9.72 -4.18 1.07
C VAL A 64 -8.96 -4.81 -0.11
N GLY A 65 -8.27 -4.03 -0.92
CA GLY A 65 -7.42 -4.52 -1.99
C GLY A 65 -7.90 -4.29 -3.41
N GLY A 66 -9.11 -3.77 -3.62
CA GLY A 66 -9.67 -3.56 -4.96
C GLY A 66 -9.08 -2.37 -5.69
N ARG A 67 -9.10 -1.20 -5.06
CA ARG A 67 -8.51 0.03 -5.64
C ARG A 67 -7.00 -0.13 -5.84
N SER A 68 -6.34 -0.74 -4.87
CA SER A 68 -4.88 -0.93 -4.92
C SER A 68 -4.48 -1.91 -6.02
N ALA A 69 -5.29 -2.93 -6.31
CA ALA A 69 -5.03 -3.83 -7.42
C ALA A 69 -5.05 -3.08 -8.75
N GLN A 70 -6.00 -2.17 -8.94
CA GLN A 70 -6.08 -1.34 -10.14
C GLN A 70 -4.87 -0.41 -10.28
N VAL A 71 -4.47 0.24 -9.19
CA VAL A 71 -3.30 1.13 -9.17
C VAL A 71 -2.04 0.35 -9.46
N GLN A 72 -1.87 -0.84 -8.88
CA GLN A 72 -0.72 -1.68 -9.11
C GLN A 72 -0.59 -2.04 -10.60
N MET A 73 -1.68 -2.40 -11.26
CA MET A 73 -1.67 -2.70 -12.69
C MET A 73 -1.33 -1.48 -13.53
N TRP A 74 -1.90 -0.33 -13.18
CA TRP A 74 -1.61 0.94 -13.87
C TRP A 74 -0.14 1.33 -13.71
N LEU A 75 0.42 1.18 -12.51
CA LEU A 75 1.84 1.46 -12.26
C LEU A 75 2.76 0.55 -13.09
N HIS A 76 2.43 -0.73 -13.21
CA HIS A 76 3.18 -1.64 -14.08
C HIS A 76 3.22 -1.13 -15.51
N GLY A 77 2.08 -0.68 -16.04
CA GLY A 77 2.00 -0.13 -17.40
C GLY A 77 2.75 1.19 -17.56
N ASN A 78 3.14 1.83 -16.47
CA ASN A 78 3.84 3.12 -16.47
C ASN A 78 5.29 3.01 -15.97
N GLY A 79 5.88 1.82 -16.05
CA GLY A 79 7.29 1.62 -15.75
C GLY A 79 7.63 1.22 -14.33
N PHE A 80 6.64 1.01 -13.46
CA PHE A 80 6.88 0.60 -12.08
C PHE A 80 6.58 -0.90 -11.90
N GLU A 81 7.44 -1.73 -12.46
CA GLU A 81 7.32 -3.19 -12.36
C GLU A 81 7.50 -3.70 -10.92
N ASN A 82 8.04 -2.86 -10.06
CA ASN A 82 8.26 -3.11 -8.64
C ASN A 82 7.01 -2.93 -7.76
N ALA A 83 5.87 -2.50 -8.35
CA ALA A 83 4.62 -2.34 -7.61
C ALA A 83 3.93 -3.69 -7.40
N VAL A 84 3.52 -3.96 -6.15
CA VAL A 84 2.76 -5.14 -5.77
C VAL A 84 1.52 -4.70 -4.99
N ASN A 85 0.44 -5.47 -5.05
CA ASN A 85 -0.79 -5.17 -4.34
C ASN A 85 -0.80 -5.87 -2.98
N LEU A 86 -1.17 -5.13 -1.93
CA LEU A 86 -1.39 -5.72 -0.61
C LEU A 86 -2.76 -6.38 -0.57
N GLU A 87 -2.77 -7.71 -0.61
CA GLU A 87 -3.97 -8.51 -0.59
C GLU A 87 -4.75 -8.28 0.70
N GLY A 88 -6.03 -7.93 0.59
CA GLY A 88 -6.88 -7.65 1.73
C GLY A 88 -6.72 -6.26 2.35
N GLY A 89 -5.73 -5.48 1.91
CA GLY A 89 -5.54 -4.10 2.33
C GLY A 89 -5.33 -3.89 3.82
N ILE A 90 -5.61 -2.66 4.28
CA ILE A 90 -5.49 -2.31 5.70
C ILE A 90 -6.48 -3.11 6.56
N HIS A 91 -7.60 -3.54 5.99
CA HIS A 91 -8.57 -4.37 6.69
C HIS A 91 -7.95 -5.70 7.14
N ALA A 92 -7.28 -6.41 6.22
CA ALA A 92 -6.58 -7.65 6.56
C ALA A 92 -5.42 -7.41 7.53
N TRP A 93 -4.73 -6.28 7.40
CA TRP A 93 -3.67 -5.89 8.33
C TRP A 93 -4.22 -5.77 9.75
N SER A 94 -5.34 -5.07 9.92
CA SER A 94 -6.00 -4.91 11.21
C SER A 94 -6.42 -6.24 11.81
N LEU A 95 -6.98 -7.13 11.00
CA LEU A 95 -7.49 -8.42 11.48
C LEU A 95 -6.39 -9.39 11.88
N SER A 96 -5.28 -9.41 11.14
CA SER A 96 -4.29 -10.49 11.24
C SER A 96 -2.97 -10.06 11.84
N ILE A 97 -2.59 -8.79 11.75
CA ILE A 97 -1.25 -8.33 12.13
C ILE A 97 -1.30 -7.38 13.33
N ASP A 98 -2.12 -6.34 13.26
CA ASP A 98 -2.12 -5.28 14.27
C ASP A 98 -3.54 -4.85 14.61
N SER A 99 -4.08 -5.42 15.68
CA SER A 99 -5.45 -5.14 16.12
C SER A 99 -5.63 -3.72 16.68
N SER A 100 -4.54 -2.99 16.91
CA SER A 100 -4.62 -1.58 17.32
C SER A 100 -4.98 -0.65 16.17
N VAL A 101 -4.84 -1.12 14.92
CA VAL A 101 -5.32 -0.40 13.74
C VAL A 101 -6.84 -0.61 13.65
N PRO A 102 -7.66 0.46 13.74
CA PRO A 102 -9.11 0.30 13.71
C PRO A 102 -9.61 -0.28 12.39
N GLN A 103 -10.70 -1.00 12.49
CA GLN A 103 -11.48 -1.41 11.30
C GLN A 103 -12.50 -0.32 10.99
N TYR A 104 -12.78 -0.11 9.69
CA TYR A 104 -13.76 0.92 9.30
C TYR A 104 -14.59 0.51 8.11
#